data_5eeb3417a637ca04b2366dd3580d4ba4
#
_entry.id   5eeb3417a637ca04b2366dd3580d4ba4
#
_cell.length_a   1.000
_cell.length_b   1.000
_cell.length_c   1.000
_cell.angle_alpha   90.00
_cell.angle_beta   90.00
_cell.angle_gamma   90.00
#
_symmetry.space_group_name_H-M   'P 1'
#
loop_
_entity.id
_entity.type
_entity.pdbx_description
1 polymer ?
#
loop_
_entity_poly.entity_id
_entity_poly.type
_entity_poly.pdbx_seq_one_letter_code
_entity_poly.pdbx_strand_id
1 'polypeptide(L)'
;MTDEKTLFGATPVTFFEGPPDAEALEPGELGVNIDLFRQVKSHYTKAKENIACRVLADICQDIRDSGYLGRMDDSAARLSTTVVTVQRWRSRFADNGLLKRENRNGLYSVDPKVAIRKDADGVVIKPKSEKKAIFRF
;
A
#
# COMPACT_ATOMS: atom_id res chain seq x y z
N MET A 1 -14.04 4.51 18.30
CA MET A 1 -12.87 4.98 17.52
C MET A 1 -12.10 3.79 16.99
N THR A 2 -11.81 3.78 15.71
CA THR A 2 -11.08 2.67 15.10
C THR A 2 -9.58 2.88 15.29
N ASP A 3 -8.93 1.92 15.92
CA ASP A 3 -7.48 1.89 16.01
C ASP A 3 -6.93 1.54 14.63
N GLU A 4 -5.87 2.19 14.20
CA GLU A 4 -5.22 1.91 12.91
C GLU A 4 -4.86 0.44 12.77
N LYS A 5 -4.46 -0.20 13.87
CA LYS A 5 -4.06 -1.61 13.87
C LYS A 5 -5.20 -2.55 13.47
N THR A 6 -6.44 -2.19 13.78
CA THR A 6 -7.59 -3.04 13.43
C THR A 6 -7.86 -3.09 11.94
N LEU A 7 -7.33 -2.12 11.19
CA LEU A 7 -7.49 -2.08 9.74
C LEU A 7 -6.76 -3.22 9.03
N PHE A 8 -5.83 -3.87 9.71
CA PHE A 8 -5.02 -4.94 9.13
C PHE A 8 -5.52 -6.34 9.48
N GLY A 9 -6.53 -6.44 10.35
CA GLY A 9 -7.13 -7.72 10.68
C GLY A 9 -6.10 -8.74 11.16
N ALA A 10 -6.10 -9.91 10.53
CA ALA A 10 -5.20 -11.01 10.89
C ALA A 10 -3.85 -10.97 10.14
N THR A 11 -3.63 -9.98 9.31
CA THR A 11 -2.37 -9.86 8.57
C THR A 11 -1.20 -9.68 9.52
N PRO A 12 -0.11 -10.46 9.39
CA PRO A 12 1.08 -10.25 10.24
C PRO A 12 1.72 -8.90 9.90
N VAL A 13 1.69 -7.98 10.84
CA VAL A 13 2.17 -6.61 10.63
C VAL A 13 2.98 -6.15 11.82
N THR A 14 4.10 -5.49 11.55
CA THR A 14 4.83 -4.71 12.55
C THR A 14 4.65 -3.23 12.23
N PHE A 15 4.30 -2.45 13.23
CA PHE A 15 4.07 -1.01 13.08
C PHE A 15 5.30 -0.23 13.53
N PHE A 16 5.68 0.74 12.71
CA PHE A 16 6.85 1.60 12.97
C PHE A 16 6.41 3.04 13.08
N GLU A 17 7.08 3.78 13.94
CA GLU A 17 6.97 5.24 13.98
C GLU A 17 8.04 5.78 13.03
N GLY A 18 7.66 6.01 11.79
CA GLY A 18 8.55 6.38 10.72
C GLY A 18 8.69 5.26 9.70
N PRO A 19 9.65 5.37 8.77
CA PRO A 19 9.84 4.37 7.73
C PRO A 19 10.10 2.98 8.29
N PRO A 20 9.47 1.93 7.73
CA PRO A 20 9.68 0.56 8.21
C PRO A 20 11.14 0.11 8.04
N ASP A 21 11.60 -0.66 9.01
CA ASP A 21 12.93 -1.26 8.99
C ASP A 21 12.82 -2.73 8.60
N ALA A 22 13.35 -3.07 7.43
CA ALA A 22 13.29 -4.43 6.91
C ALA A 22 13.93 -5.46 7.85
N GLU A 23 14.99 -5.07 8.54
CA GLU A 23 15.71 -6.00 9.42
C GLU A 23 14.87 -6.43 10.62
N ALA A 24 13.86 -5.64 10.97
CA ALA A 24 12.98 -5.96 12.08
C ALA A 24 11.81 -6.86 11.69
N LEU A 25 11.71 -7.23 10.41
CA LEU A 25 10.58 -8.02 9.92
C LEU A 25 10.93 -9.49 9.77
N GLU A 26 9.97 -10.35 10.09
CA GLU A 26 10.04 -11.78 9.83
C GLU A 26 9.63 -12.08 8.39
N PRO A 27 10.01 -13.25 7.84
CA PRO A 27 9.53 -13.64 6.51
C PRO A 27 8.01 -13.60 6.43
N GLY A 28 7.49 -13.05 5.34
CA GLY A 28 6.05 -12.93 5.13
C GLY A 28 5.39 -11.77 5.85
N GLU A 29 6.13 -11.03 6.66
CA GLU A 29 5.58 -9.96 7.47
C GLU A 29 5.54 -8.62 6.71
N LEU A 30 4.51 -7.83 7.02
CA LEU A 30 4.35 -6.48 6.50
C LEU A 30 4.83 -5.46 7.54
N GLY A 31 5.62 -4.49 7.12
CA GLY A 31 6.01 -3.37 7.97
C GLY A 31 5.28 -2.11 7.51
N VAL A 32 4.71 -1.37 8.43
CA VAL A 32 3.88 -0.21 8.13
C VAL A 32 4.30 0.99 8.94
N ASN A 33 4.38 2.14 8.28
CA ASN A 33 4.65 3.41 8.94
C ASN A 33 3.33 3.96 9.49
N ILE A 34 3.12 3.80 10.80
CA ILE A 34 1.87 4.20 11.43
C ILE A 34 1.70 5.72 11.45
N ASP A 35 2.79 6.47 11.44
CA ASP A 35 2.72 7.93 11.43
C ASP A 35 2.05 8.46 10.18
N LEU A 36 2.26 7.81 9.04
CA LEU A 36 1.61 8.21 7.80
C LEU A 36 0.10 7.97 7.86
N PHE A 37 -0.33 6.91 8.52
CA PHE A 37 -1.76 6.67 8.73
C PHE A 37 -2.39 7.78 9.56
N ARG A 38 -1.69 8.25 10.59
CA ARG A 38 -2.16 9.37 11.40
C ARG A 38 -2.23 10.66 10.60
N GLN A 39 -1.24 10.88 9.73
CA GLN A 39 -1.23 12.05 8.85
C GLN A 39 -2.37 11.99 7.84
N VAL A 40 -2.61 10.83 7.24
CA VAL A 40 -3.71 10.65 6.29
C VAL A 40 -5.05 10.90 6.98
N LYS A 41 -5.24 10.34 8.17
CA LYS A 41 -6.45 10.54 8.95
C LYS A 41 -6.68 12.04 9.24
N SER A 42 -5.63 12.74 9.61
CA SER A 42 -5.70 14.16 9.91
C SER A 42 -5.98 15.00 8.65
N HIS A 43 -5.39 14.61 7.53
CA HIS A 43 -5.53 15.35 6.28
C HIS A 43 -6.92 15.18 5.63
N TYR A 44 -7.49 13.98 5.75
CA TYR A 44 -8.78 13.65 5.12
C TYR A 44 -9.90 13.52 6.15
N THR A 45 -10.01 14.53 7.03
CA THR A 45 -10.98 14.50 8.12
C THR A 45 -12.43 14.46 7.67
N LYS A 46 -12.71 14.96 6.46
CA LYS A 46 -14.07 14.99 5.93
C LYS A 46 -14.49 13.70 5.25
N ALA A 47 -13.57 12.77 5.06
CA ALA A 47 -13.90 11.49 4.44
C ALA A 47 -14.73 10.64 5.41
N LYS A 48 -15.77 10.01 4.87
CA LYS A 48 -16.65 9.18 5.70
C LYS A 48 -15.93 7.93 6.18
N GLU A 49 -16.17 7.58 7.46
CA GLU A 49 -15.75 6.31 8.05
C GLU A 49 -14.26 6.02 7.89
N ASN A 50 -13.45 7.07 7.89
CA ASN A 50 -12.00 6.92 7.70
C ASN A 50 -11.65 6.16 6.42
N ILE A 51 -12.42 6.38 5.35
CA ILE A 51 -12.21 5.65 4.10
C ILE A 51 -10.78 5.78 3.61
N ALA A 52 -10.15 6.93 3.78
CA ALA A 52 -8.76 7.12 3.36
C ALA A 52 -7.83 6.13 4.04
N CYS A 53 -7.94 5.95 5.35
CA CYS A 53 -7.13 4.99 6.09
C CYS A 53 -7.47 3.56 5.73
N ARG A 54 -8.74 3.26 5.50
CA ARG A 54 -9.16 1.92 5.08
C ARG A 54 -8.57 1.55 3.71
N VAL A 55 -8.62 2.48 2.77
CA VAL A 55 -8.02 2.26 1.45
C VAL A 55 -6.50 2.11 1.57
N LEU A 56 -5.86 2.95 2.37
CA LEU A 56 -4.40 2.85 2.54
C LEU A 56 -4.00 1.52 3.17
N ALA A 57 -4.75 1.05 4.16
CA ALA A 57 -4.48 -0.25 4.78
C ALA A 57 -4.67 -1.40 3.78
N ASP A 58 -5.70 -1.34 2.95
CA ASP A 58 -5.91 -2.33 1.90
C ASP A 58 -4.75 -2.32 0.90
N ILE A 59 -4.30 -1.14 0.51
CA ILE A 59 -3.16 -0.97 -0.38
C ILE A 59 -1.91 -1.63 0.19
N CYS A 60 -1.59 -1.36 1.45
CA CYS A 60 -0.39 -1.94 2.08
C CYS A 60 -0.46 -3.46 2.12
N GLN A 61 -1.64 -4.02 2.35
CA GLN A 61 -1.83 -5.47 2.38
C GLN A 61 -1.85 -6.09 0.99
N ASP A 62 -2.07 -5.29 -0.05
CA ASP A 62 -2.21 -5.76 -1.42
C ASP A 62 -0.89 -5.74 -2.21
N ILE A 63 0.23 -5.58 -1.52
CA ILE A 63 1.53 -5.66 -2.19
C ILE A 63 1.74 -7.09 -2.65
N ARG A 64 1.76 -7.28 -3.96
CA ARG A 64 1.91 -8.60 -4.56
C ARG A 64 3.38 -8.95 -4.73
N ASP A 65 3.65 -10.21 -5.06
CA ASP A 65 5.02 -10.67 -5.26
C ASP A 65 5.76 -9.93 -6.37
N SER A 66 5.02 -9.36 -7.32
CA SER A 66 5.60 -8.51 -8.35
C SER A 66 6.10 -7.17 -7.83
N GLY A 67 5.70 -6.81 -6.60
CA GLY A 67 5.96 -5.50 -6.02
C GLY A 67 4.90 -4.46 -6.36
N TYR A 68 3.95 -4.80 -7.20
CA TYR A 68 2.86 -3.92 -7.58
C TYR A 68 1.58 -4.28 -6.84
N LEU A 69 0.65 -3.33 -6.79
CA LEU A 69 -0.66 -3.57 -6.20
C LEU A 69 -1.49 -4.45 -7.13
N GLY A 70 -2.44 -5.16 -6.54
CA GLY A 70 -3.39 -5.97 -7.29
C GLY A 70 -4.45 -5.12 -7.99
N ARG A 71 -5.44 -5.81 -8.55
CA ARG A 71 -6.49 -5.18 -9.34
C ARG A 71 -7.40 -4.30 -8.49
N MET A 72 -7.85 -3.21 -9.08
CA MET A 72 -8.74 -2.26 -8.37
C MET A 72 -10.10 -2.85 -8.08
N ASP A 73 -10.61 -3.75 -8.94
CA ASP A 73 -11.90 -4.39 -8.68
C ASP A 73 -11.85 -5.32 -7.47
N ASP A 74 -10.73 -5.99 -7.24
CA ASP A 74 -10.56 -6.80 -6.04
C ASP A 74 -10.53 -5.93 -4.79
N SER A 75 -9.81 -4.82 -4.84
CA SER A 75 -9.80 -3.82 -3.75
C SER A 75 -11.18 -3.28 -3.48
N ALA A 76 -11.92 -2.93 -4.54
CA ALA A 76 -13.27 -2.40 -4.39
C ALA A 76 -14.18 -3.40 -3.69
N ALA A 77 -14.06 -4.68 -4.05
CA ALA A 77 -14.85 -5.73 -3.40
C ALA A 77 -14.50 -5.86 -1.91
N ARG A 78 -13.22 -5.87 -1.57
CA ARG A 78 -12.78 -5.98 -0.18
C ARG A 78 -13.26 -4.79 0.67
N LEU A 79 -13.29 -3.60 0.06
CA LEU A 79 -13.66 -2.36 0.76
C LEU A 79 -15.15 -2.06 0.66
N SER A 80 -15.91 -2.88 -0.03
CA SER A 80 -17.35 -2.66 -0.26
C SER A 80 -17.61 -1.30 -0.90
N THR A 81 -16.82 -0.97 -1.92
CA THR A 81 -16.94 0.30 -2.63
C THR A 81 -16.82 0.07 -4.13
N THR A 82 -16.67 1.13 -4.90
CA THR A 82 -16.59 1.06 -6.35
C THR A 82 -15.14 1.17 -6.83
N VAL A 83 -14.89 0.65 -8.04
CA VAL A 83 -13.57 0.79 -8.67
C VAL A 83 -13.20 2.27 -8.83
N VAL A 84 -14.17 3.12 -9.15
CA VAL A 84 -13.92 4.55 -9.30
C VAL A 84 -13.40 5.15 -7.99
N THR A 85 -13.97 4.74 -6.86
CA THR A 85 -13.51 5.22 -5.55
C THR A 85 -12.09 4.75 -5.27
N VAL A 86 -11.77 3.48 -5.54
CA VAL A 86 -10.43 2.95 -5.34
C VAL A 86 -9.43 3.69 -6.23
N GLN A 87 -9.77 3.89 -7.49
CA GLN A 87 -8.90 4.59 -8.44
C GLN A 87 -8.63 6.02 -7.98
N ARG A 88 -9.67 6.71 -7.50
CA ARG A 88 -9.55 8.07 -7.02
C ARG A 88 -8.59 8.16 -5.83
N TRP A 89 -8.69 7.24 -4.88
CA TRP A 89 -7.81 7.24 -3.72
C TRP A 89 -6.38 6.86 -4.09
N ARG A 90 -6.18 5.87 -4.95
CA ARG A 90 -4.83 5.52 -5.41
C ARG A 90 -4.18 6.71 -6.11
N SER A 91 -4.93 7.41 -6.93
CA SER A 91 -4.43 8.59 -7.62
C SER A 91 -4.04 9.70 -6.64
N ARG A 92 -4.87 9.97 -5.64
CA ARG A 92 -4.58 10.96 -4.60
C ARG A 92 -3.33 10.59 -3.81
N PHE A 93 -3.20 9.34 -3.44
CA PHE A 93 -2.03 8.88 -2.69
C PHE A 93 -0.76 8.96 -3.55
N ALA A 94 -0.85 8.68 -4.83
CA ALA A 94 0.27 8.84 -5.74
C ALA A 94 0.68 10.32 -5.86
N ASP A 95 -0.30 11.21 -5.96
CA ASP A 95 -0.02 12.64 -6.02
C ASP A 95 0.65 13.15 -4.75
N ASN A 96 0.38 12.51 -3.61
CA ASN A 96 0.96 12.88 -2.33
C ASN A 96 2.24 12.10 -1.99
N GLY A 97 2.73 11.29 -2.92
CA GLY A 97 3.99 10.59 -2.74
C GLY A 97 3.92 9.29 -1.94
N LEU A 98 2.72 8.84 -1.56
CA LEU A 98 2.57 7.58 -0.81
C LEU A 98 2.65 6.38 -1.73
N LEU A 99 2.22 6.53 -2.97
CA LEU A 99 2.32 5.52 -4.01
C LEU A 99 3.13 6.06 -5.16
N LYS A 100 3.65 5.13 -5.95
CA LYS A 100 4.37 5.46 -7.16
C LYS A 100 3.61 4.89 -8.36
N ARG A 101 3.39 5.74 -9.36
CA ARG A 101 2.79 5.33 -10.62
C ARG A 101 3.90 4.81 -11.52
N GLU A 102 3.82 3.56 -11.92
CA GLU A 102 4.91 2.93 -12.66
C GLU A 102 4.77 2.99 -14.17
N ASN A 103 3.54 3.12 -14.66
CA ASN A 103 3.33 3.20 -16.09
C ASN A 103 1.94 3.76 -16.42
N ARG A 104 1.66 3.86 -17.73
CA ARG A 104 0.39 4.38 -18.21
C ARG A 104 -0.80 3.47 -17.93
N ASN A 105 -0.54 2.21 -17.64
CA ASN A 105 -1.60 1.22 -17.41
C ASN A 105 -2.11 1.21 -15.97
N GLY A 106 -1.69 2.19 -15.19
CA GLY A 106 -2.17 2.32 -13.83
C GLY A 106 -1.58 1.33 -12.85
N LEU A 107 -0.37 0.83 -13.11
CA LEU A 107 0.34 0.04 -12.12
C LEU A 107 0.88 0.97 -11.04
N TYR A 108 0.61 0.60 -9.81
CA TYR A 108 1.07 1.35 -8.64
C TYR A 108 1.91 0.47 -7.75
N SER A 109 2.91 1.07 -7.13
CA SER A 109 3.65 0.43 -6.05
C SER A 109 3.63 1.34 -4.82
N VAL A 110 3.82 0.74 -3.65
CA VAL A 110 3.84 1.48 -2.39
C VAL A 110 5.25 2.00 -2.16
N ASP A 111 5.36 3.28 -1.80
CA ASP A 111 6.65 3.84 -1.44
C ASP A 111 7.18 3.10 -0.21
N PRO A 112 8.47 2.69 -0.20
CA PRO A 112 9.03 1.97 0.94
C PRO A 112 8.96 2.72 2.28
N LYS A 113 8.80 4.03 2.25
CA LYS A 113 8.61 4.80 3.48
C LYS A 113 7.24 4.58 4.09
N VAL A 114 6.28 4.10 3.30
CA VAL A 114 4.92 3.83 3.75
C VAL A 114 4.79 2.42 4.29
N ALA A 115 5.21 1.45 3.50
CA ALA A 115 5.11 0.04 3.86
C ALA A 115 6.08 -0.79 3.04
N ILE A 116 6.56 -1.86 3.65
CA ILE A 116 7.37 -2.87 2.97
C ILE A 116 6.86 -4.24 3.38
N ARG A 117 7.09 -5.23 2.53
CA ARG A 117 6.70 -6.59 2.81
C ARG A 117 7.85 -7.52 2.48
N LYS A 118 8.08 -8.51 3.33
CA LYS A 118 9.01 -9.61 3.04
C LYS A 118 8.25 -10.79 2.47
N ASP A 119 8.85 -11.45 1.49
CA ASP A 119 8.29 -12.69 0.98
C ASP A 119 8.57 -13.84 1.94
N ALA A 120 8.16 -15.04 1.57
CA ALA A 120 8.34 -16.22 2.41
C ALA A 120 9.81 -16.56 2.68
N ASP A 121 10.70 -16.08 1.82
CA ASP A 121 12.14 -16.30 1.95
C ASP A 121 12.83 -15.19 2.74
N GLY A 122 12.08 -14.21 3.21
CA GLY A 122 12.62 -13.10 3.97
C GLY A 122 13.24 -11.99 3.13
N VAL A 123 12.96 -11.97 1.83
CA VAL A 123 13.46 -10.93 0.93
C VAL A 123 12.40 -9.83 0.79
N VAL A 124 12.83 -8.57 0.87
CA VAL A 124 11.92 -7.44 0.68
C VAL A 124 11.41 -7.43 -0.75
N ILE A 125 10.09 -7.41 -0.89
CA ILE A 125 9.44 -7.37 -2.20
C ILE A 125 9.59 -5.97 -2.78
N LYS A 126 10.10 -5.88 -4.00
CA LYS A 126 10.27 -4.63 -4.73
C LYS A 126 9.65 -4.75 -6.11
N PRO A 127 9.18 -3.63 -6.67
CA PRO A 127 8.65 -3.65 -8.04
C PRO A 127 9.71 -4.15 -9.02
N LYS A 128 9.30 -5.07 -9.86
CA LYS A 128 10.16 -5.57 -10.92
C LYS A 128 10.15 -4.56 -12.05
N SER A 129 11.33 -4.06 -12.40
CA SER A 129 11.43 -3.10 -13.47
C SER A 129 11.16 -3.76 -14.81
N GLU A 130 10.29 -3.14 -15.59
CA GLU A 130 10.01 -3.61 -16.95
C GLU A 130 10.93 -2.99 -17.96
N LYS A 131 11.62 -1.94 -17.61
CA LYS A 131 12.46 -1.22 -18.57
C LYS A 131 13.61 -2.05 -19.11
N LYS A 132 14.04 -3.05 -18.35
CA LYS A 132 15.10 -3.93 -18.81
C LYS A 132 14.67 -4.81 -19.96
N ALA A 133 13.40 -4.89 -20.20
CA ALA A 133 12.86 -5.68 -21.31
C ALA A 133 12.76 -4.87 -22.59
N ILE A 134 13.30 -3.68 -22.61
CA ILE A 134 13.23 -2.82 -23.77
C ILE A 134 14.19 -3.30 -24.85
N PHE A 135 13.64 -3.50 -26.01
CA PHE A 135 14.40 -3.93 -27.16
C PHE A 135 14.47 -2.80 -28.17
N ARG A 136 15.59 -2.70 -28.79
CA ARG A 136 15.85 -1.66 -29.81
C ARG A 136 15.88 -2.30 -31.16
N PHE A 137 14.78 -2.33 -31.79
CA PHE A 137 14.67 -2.91 -33.11
C PHE A 137 14.57 -1.84 -34.16
#